data_bff530a3daf3ce2c7a466b01b73714fb
#
_entry.id   bff530a3daf3ce2c7a466b01b73714fb
#
_cell.length_a   1.000
_cell.length_b   1.000
_cell.length_c   1.000
_cell.angle_alpha   90.00
_cell.angle_beta   90.00
_cell.angle_gamma   90.00
#
_symmetry.space_group_name_H-M   'P 1'
#
loop_
_entity.id
_entity.type
_entity.pdbx_description
1 polymer ?
#
loop_
_entity_poly.entity_id
_entity_poly.type
_entity_poly.pdbx_seq_one_letter_code
_entity_poly.pdbx_strand_id
1 'polypeptide(L)'
;MTAMLILGVDPGLNRCGWGLVLSEGSRLSHVAHGVITPSAQQQLASRLHDVFEGICAVIEEHKPDEAAVEETFVNSNARAALILGQARGVALAAAARRGLQVAEYAPTTIKKAVVGSG
;
A
#
# COMPACT_ATOMS: atom_id res chain seq x y z
N MET A 1 -22.91 13.29 5.41
CA MET A 1 -21.50 12.98 5.47
C MET A 1 -21.20 11.77 4.63
N THR A 2 -20.25 11.89 3.72
CA THR A 2 -19.93 10.80 2.79
C THR A 2 -18.92 9.83 3.36
N ALA A 3 -19.15 8.56 3.12
CA ALA A 3 -18.18 7.55 3.44
C ALA A 3 -17.05 7.57 2.40
N MET A 4 -15.84 7.30 2.81
CA MET A 4 -14.68 7.26 1.93
C MET A 4 -13.97 5.92 2.09
N LEU A 5 -13.77 5.23 0.97
CA LEU A 5 -13.03 3.97 0.97
C LEU A 5 -11.56 4.27 0.73
N ILE A 6 -10.72 3.88 1.66
CA ILE A 6 -9.28 4.20 1.64
C ILE A 6 -8.49 2.91 1.52
N LEU A 7 -7.57 2.88 0.53
CA LEU A 7 -6.62 1.80 0.37
C LEU A 7 -5.33 2.15 1.10
N GLY A 8 -5.00 1.38 2.12
CA GLY A 8 -3.71 1.51 2.80
C GLY A 8 -2.72 0.53 2.23
N VAL A 9 -1.50 0.97 2.00
CA VAL A 9 -0.43 0.12 1.46
C VAL A 9 0.79 0.18 2.38
N ASP A 10 1.26 -0.99 2.76
CA ASP A 10 2.51 -1.18 3.49
C ASP A 10 3.53 -1.76 2.50
N PRO A 11 4.34 -0.90 1.85
CA PRO A 11 5.19 -1.35 0.76
C PRO A 11 6.30 -2.29 1.24
N GLY A 12 6.57 -3.29 0.43
CA GLY A 12 7.68 -4.19 0.66
C GLY A 12 7.93 -5.01 -0.58
N LEU A 13 9.19 -5.43 -0.76
CA LEU A 13 9.56 -6.20 -1.94
C LEU A 13 9.31 -7.69 -1.75
N ASN A 14 9.42 -8.19 -0.53
CA ASN A 14 9.11 -9.58 -0.21
C ASN A 14 7.62 -9.75 0.03
N ARG A 15 7.02 -8.79 0.68
CA ARG A 15 5.59 -8.76 0.97
C ARG A 15 5.12 -7.31 0.92
N CYS A 16 4.16 -7.05 0.06
CA CYS A 16 3.51 -5.74 0.01
C CYS A 16 2.10 -5.92 0.55
N GLY A 17 1.87 -5.46 1.77
CA GLY A 17 0.57 -5.56 2.41
C GLY A 17 -0.37 -4.46 1.96
N TRP A 18 -1.65 -4.77 1.88
CA TRP A 18 -2.66 -3.76 1.59
C TRP A 18 -3.92 -4.03 2.41
N GLY A 19 -4.66 -2.96 2.66
CA GLY A 19 -5.92 -3.06 3.37
C GLY A 19 -6.87 -1.97 2.93
N LEU A 20 -8.15 -2.25 3.05
CA LEU A 20 -9.21 -1.29 2.74
C LEU A 20 -9.98 -0.99 4.00
N VAL A 21 -10.16 0.30 4.27
CA VAL A 21 -10.96 0.76 5.38
C VAL A 21 -12.01 1.74 4.87
N LEU A 22 -13.17 1.69 5.46
CA LEU A 22 -14.23 2.65 5.20
C LEU A 22 -14.19 3.70 6.30
N SER A 23 -14.06 4.96 5.90
CA SER A 23 -14.01 6.10 6.81
C SER A 23 -15.34 6.83 6.77
N GLU A 24 -16.01 6.90 7.93
CA GLU A 24 -17.27 7.61 8.08
C GLU A 24 -17.20 8.49 9.32
N GLY A 25 -16.97 9.78 9.12
CA GLY A 25 -16.72 10.67 10.24
C GLY A 25 -15.47 10.27 10.98
N SER A 26 -15.59 10.00 12.26
CA SER A 26 -14.47 9.53 13.09
C SER A 26 -14.35 8.01 13.11
N ARG A 27 -15.25 7.31 12.43
CA ARG A 27 -15.31 5.85 12.47
C ARG A 27 -14.56 5.23 11.30
N LEU A 28 -13.70 4.27 11.60
CA LEU A 28 -12.98 3.48 10.60
C LEU A 28 -13.42 2.03 10.72
N SER A 29 -13.80 1.44 9.60
CA SER A 29 -14.24 0.05 9.54
C SER A 29 -13.38 -0.71 8.55
N HIS A 30 -12.90 -1.87 8.93
CA HIS A 30 -12.13 -2.75 8.05
C HIS A 30 -13.06 -3.35 6.99
N VAL A 31 -12.60 -3.36 5.74
CA VAL A 31 -13.36 -3.92 4.61
C VAL A 31 -12.69 -5.18 4.08
N ALA A 32 -11.39 -5.10 3.79
CA ALA A 32 -10.64 -6.22 3.22
C ALA A 32 -9.15 -5.98 3.41
N HIS A 33 -8.36 -7.02 3.26
CA HIS A 33 -6.91 -6.89 3.23
C HIS A 33 -6.29 -8.05 2.47
N GLY A 34 -5.04 -7.91 2.12
CA GLY A 34 -4.31 -8.95 1.43
C GLY A 34 -2.82 -8.65 1.36
N VAL A 35 -2.12 -9.49 0.65
CA VAL A 35 -0.67 -9.38 0.49
C VAL A 35 -0.30 -9.69 -0.95
N ILE A 36 0.57 -8.87 -1.51
CA ILE A 36 1.19 -9.12 -2.80
C ILE A 36 2.58 -9.68 -2.50
N THR A 37 2.87 -10.87 -3.02
CA THR A 37 4.13 -11.55 -2.73
C THR A 37 4.88 -11.82 -4.04
N PRO A 38 5.76 -10.89 -4.45
CA PRO A 38 6.56 -11.10 -5.66
C PRO A 38 7.51 -12.28 -5.49
N SER A 39 7.84 -12.94 -6.59
CA SER A 39 8.75 -14.06 -6.55
C SER A 39 10.16 -13.62 -6.17
N ALA A 40 10.71 -14.22 -5.12
CA ALA A 40 12.06 -13.91 -4.66
C ALA A 40 13.14 -14.35 -5.66
N GLN A 41 12.78 -15.18 -6.63
CA GLN A 41 13.73 -15.70 -7.61
C GLN A 41 13.81 -14.84 -8.87
N GLN A 42 12.94 -13.85 -9.00
CA GLN A 42 12.97 -12.94 -10.13
C GLN A 42 13.92 -11.78 -9.88
N GLN A 43 14.27 -11.09 -10.97
CA GLN A 43 15.08 -9.89 -10.89
C GLN A 43 14.30 -8.77 -10.21
N LEU A 44 15.03 -7.82 -9.65
CA LEU A 44 14.45 -6.68 -8.94
C LEU A 44 13.39 -5.96 -9.77
N ALA A 45 13.67 -5.67 -11.02
CA ALA A 45 12.72 -4.97 -11.88
C ALA A 45 11.40 -5.73 -12.01
N SER A 46 11.47 -7.04 -12.18
CA SER A 46 10.26 -7.87 -12.29
C SER A 46 9.48 -7.92 -10.99
N ARG A 47 10.19 -7.96 -9.87
CA ARG A 47 9.56 -7.97 -8.55
C ARG A 47 8.84 -6.66 -8.27
N LEU A 48 9.46 -5.54 -8.64
CA LEU A 48 8.83 -4.23 -8.51
C LEU A 48 7.61 -4.12 -9.43
N HIS A 49 7.71 -4.68 -10.62
CA HIS A 49 6.58 -4.72 -11.55
C HIS A 49 5.40 -5.51 -10.97
N ASP A 50 5.69 -6.63 -10.30
CA ASP A 50 4.65 -7.42 -9.65
C ASP A 50 3.93 -6.64 -8.56
N VAL A 51 4.67 -5.84 -7.79
CA VAL A 51 4.07 -4.95 -6.79
C VAL A 51 3.18 -3.93 -7.47
N PHE A 52 3.67 -3.31 -8.54
CA PHE A 52 2.92 -2.31 -9.29
C PHE A 52 1.62 -2.89 -9.83
N GLU A 53 1.70 -4.01 -10.52
CA GLU A 53 0.51 -4.65 -11.11
C GLU A 53 -0.47 -5.14 -10.05
N GLY A 54 0.06 -5.66 -8.94
CA GLY A 54 -0.78 -6.13 -7.84
C GLY A 54 -1.58 -4.99 -7.22
N ILE A 55 -0.95 -3.85 -6.99
CA ILE A 55 -1.65 -2.69 -6.42
C ILE A 55 -2.68 -2.16 -7.43
N CYS A 56 -2.32 -2.08 -8.70
CA CYS A 56 -3.27 -1.66 -9.73
C CYS A 56 -4.49 -2.57 -9.78
N ALA A 57 -4.28 -3.88 -9.66
CA ALA A 57 -5.38 -4.85 -9.66
C ALA A 57 -6.30 -4.66 -8.45
N VAL A 58 -5.74 -4.42 -7.28
CA VAL A 58 -6.53 -4.17 -6.07
C VAL A 58 -7.38 -2.90 -6.26
N ILE A 59 -6.79 -1.84 -6.80
CA ILE A 59 -7.50 -0.59 -7.04
C ILE A 59 -8.65 -0.81 -8.02
N GLU A 60 -8.39 -1.55 -9.08
CA GLU A 60 -9.41 -1.80 -10.09
C GLU A 60 -10.56 -2.63 -9.55
N GLU A 61 -10.25 -3.63 -8.73
CA GLU A 61 -11.27 -4.50 -8.15
C GLU A 61 -12.14 -3.78 -7.13
N HIS A 62 -11.53 -3.00 -6.24
CA HIS A 62 -12.23 -2.43 -5.10
C HIS A 62 -12.62 -0.96 -5.29
N LYS A 63 -12.02 -0.27 -6.23
CA LYS A 63 -12.33 1.14 -6.57
C LYS A 63 -12.33 2.05 -5.35
N PRO A 64 -11.21 2.11 -4.61
CA PRO A 64 -11.14 3.02 -3.48
C PRO A 64 -11.16 4.47 -3.92
N ASP A 65 -11.52 5.35 -3.00
CA ASP A 65 -11.57 6.79 -3.27
C ASP A 65 -10.21 7.45 -3.11
N GLU A 66 -9.38 6.88 -2.24
CA GLU A 66 -8.10 7.47 -1.89
C GLU A 66 -7.12 6.35 -1.53
N ALA A 67 -5.85 6.59 -1.74
CA ALA A 67 -4.80 5.68 -1.29
C ALA A 67 -3.97 6.35 -0.19
N ALA A 68 -3.54 5.54 0.76
CA ALA A 68 -2.64 5.95 1.83
C ALA A 68 -1.44 5.01 1.81
N VAL A 69 -0.24 5.55 1.72
CA VAL A 69 0.96 4.74 1.68
C VAL A 69 1.78 5.03 2.94
N GLU A 70 2.26 3.97 3.57
CA GLU A 70 3.05 4.10 4.78
C GLU A 70 4.28 4.96 4.49
N GLU A 71 4.51 5.95 5.34
CA GLU A 71 5.69 6.79 5.30
C GLU A 71 6.82 6.04 5.98
N THR A 72 7.84 5.71 5.19
CA THR A 72 8.96 4.93 5.70
C THR A 72 10.14 5.83 5.97
N PHE A 73 10.73 5.62 7.14
CA PHE A 73 11.89 6.40 7.56
C PHE A 73 13.16 5.57 7.43
N VAL A 74 14.26 6.17 7.80
CA VAL A 74 15.58 5.61 7.63
C VAL A 74 15.72 4.28 8.36
N ASN A 75 16.22 3.29 7.64
CA ASN A 75 16.66 2.02 8.18
C ASN A 75 18.16 2.12 8.43
N SER A 76 18.65 1.46 9.48
CA SER A 76 20.10 1.44 9.77
C SER A 76 20.90 0.74 8.67
N ASN A 77 20.26 -0.11 7.86
CA ASN A 77 20.89 -0.79 6.74
C ASN A 77 20.57 -0.04 5.45
N ALA A 78 21.60 0.54 4.82
CA ALA A 78 21.41 1.38 3.64
C ALA A 78 20.78 0.62 2.46
N ARG A 79 21.17 -0.63 2.26
CA ARG A 79 20.61 -1.44 1.18
C ARG A 79 19.14 -1.74 1.40
N ALA A 80 18.78 -2.08 2.62
CA ALA A 80 17.37 -2.33 2.95
C ALA A 80 16.55 -1.06 2.80
N ALA A 81 17.09 0.08 3.19
CA ALA A 81 16.40 1.36 3.03
C ALA A 81 16.18 1.69 1.56
N LEU A 82 17.17 1.43 0.72
CA LEU A 82 17.04 1.66 -0.73
C LEU A 82 15.93 0.81 -1.34
N ILE A 83 15.93 -0.48 -1.04
CA ILE A 83 14.94 -1.41 -1.56
C ILE A 83 13.53 -1.03 -1.09
N LEU A 84 13.40 -0.67 0.17
CA LEU A 84 12.13 -0.25 0.73
C LEU A 84 11.63 1.02 0.05
N GLY A 85 12.53 1.97 -0.20
CA GLY A 85 12.19 3.19 -0.92
C GLY A 85 11.74 2.93 -2.35
N GLN A 86 12.35 1.97 -3.02
CA GLN A 86 11.95 1.57 -4.37
C GLN A 86 10.54 0.97 -4.37
N ALA A 87 10.25 0.08 -3.43
CA ALA A 87 8.92 -0.51 -3.30
C ALA A 87 7.87 0.56 -3.00
N ARG A 88 8.20 1.51 -2.13
CA ARG A 88 7.32 2.63 -1.81
C ARG A 88 7.04 3.49 -3.03
N GLY A 89 8.07 3.82 -3.80
CA GLY A 89 7.91 4.61 -5.02
C GLY A 89 6.99 3.92 -6.02
N VAL A 90 7.10 2.61 -6.16
CA VAL A 90 6.24 1.84 -7.04
C VAL A 90 4.78 1.89 -6.56
N ALA A 91 4.56 1.80 -5.24
CA ALA A 91 3.21 1.90 -4.69
C ALA A 91 2.59 3.27 -4.98
N LEU A 92 3.36 4.33 -4.81
CA LEU A 92 2.91 5.70 -5.12
C LEU A 92 2.57 5.83 -6.60
N ALA A 93 3.42 5.31 -7.47
CA ALA A 93 3.21 5.38 -8.91
C ALA A 93 1.97 4.61 -9.35
N ALA A 94 1.74 3.44 -8.75
CA ALA A 94 0.55 2.63 -9.06
C ALA A 94 -0.74 3.37 -8.71
N ALA A 95 -0.77 3.98 -7.53
CA ALA A 95 -1.94 4.76 -7.11
C ALA A 95 -2.17 5.94 -8.04
N ALA A 96 -1.13 6.67 -8.38
CA ALA A 96 -1.22 7.82 -9.27
C ALA A 96 -1.68 7.43 -10.67
N ARG A 97 -1.17 6.30 -11.18
CA ARG A 97 -1.58 5.79 -12.48
C ARG A 97 -3.08 5.54 -12.55
N ARG A 98 -3.66 5.10 -11.45
CA ARG A 98 -5.10 4.83 -11.37
C ARG A 98 -5.91 6.06 -10.99
N GLY A 99 -5.25 7.22 -10.93
CA GLY A 99 -5.92 8.49 -10.68
C GLY A 99 -6.31 8.71 -9.22
N LEU A 100 -5.77 7.95 -8.30
CA LEU A 100 -6.08 8.13 -6.90
C LEU A 100 -5.24 9.24 -6.30
N GLN A 101 -5.86 10.02 -5.43
CA GLN A 101 -5.14 10.94 -4.58
C GLN A 101 -4.42 10.14 -3.50
N VAL A 102 -3.16 10.44 -3.27
CA VAL A 102 -2.34 9.72 -2.31
C VAL A 102 -2.07 10.61 -1.10
N ALA A 103 -2.37 10.08 0.07
CA ALA A 103 -2.04 10.73 1.33
C ALA A 103 -0.98 9.89 2.06
N GLU A 104 -0.16 10.53 2.84
CA GLU A 104 0.84 9.86 3.66
C GLU A 104 0.39 9.87 5.10
N TYR A 105 0.28 8.69 5.69
CA TYR A 105 -0.19 8.50 7.05
C TYR A 105 0.92 7.90 7.92
N ALA A 106 0.76 8.06 9.22
CA ALA A 106 1.67 7.44 10.16
C ALA A 106 1.64 5.92 10.02
N PRO A 107 2.78 5.23 10.24
CA PRO A 107 2.86 3.78 10.08
C PRO A 107 1.80 3.00 10.87
N THR A 108 1.47 3.45 12.08
CA THR A 108 0.47 2.77 12.90
C THR A 108 -0.91 2.78 12.26
N THR A 109 -1.28 3.89 11.63
CA THR A 109 -2.58 4.00 10.95
C THR A 109 -2.66 3.03 9.78
N ILE A 110 -1.60 2.97 8.97
CA ILE A 110 -1.55 2.07 7.82
C ILE A 110 -1.56 0.61 8.28
N LYS A 111 -0.80 0.27 9.31
CA LYS A 111 -0.75 -1.11 9.80
C LYS A 111 -2.09 -1.60 10.29
N LYS A 112 -2.85 -0.74 10.94
CA LYS A 112 -4.20 -1.10 11.37
C LYS A 112 -5.09 -1.44 10.18
N ALA A 113 -4.99 -0.64 9.10
CA ALA A 113 -5.77 -0.90 7.89
C ALA A 113 -5.33 -2.19 7.21
N VAL A 114 -4.02 -2.42 7.10
CA VAL A 114 -3.46 -3.57 6.39
C VAL A 114 -3.72 -4.89 7.12
N VAL A 115 -3.60 -4.91 8.45
CA VAL A 115 -3.83 -6.15 9.21
C VAL A 115 -5.29 -6.35 9.59
N GLY A 116 -6.12 -5.37 9.29
CA GLY A 116 -7.54 -5.48 9.49
C GLY A 116 -7.99 -5.13 10.90
N SER A 117 -7.81 -6.01 11.83
CA SER A 117 -8.32 -5.80 13.18
C SER A 117 -7.36 -5.01 14.06
N GLY A 118 -6.20 -4.75 13.61
CA GLY A 118 -5.20 -3.94 14.29
C GLY A 118 -4.91 -4.29 15.72
#